data_0e4c763e8b6e32f349b02895cd30d57d
#
_entry.id   0e4c763e8b6e32f349b02895cd30d57d
#
_cell.length_a   1.000
_cell.length_b   1.000
_cell.length_c   1.000
_cell.angle_alpha   90.00
_cell.angle_beta   90.00
_cell.angle_gamma   90.00
#
_symmetry.space_group_name_H-M   'P 1'
#
loop_
_entity.id
_entity.type
_entity.pdbx_description
1 polymer ?
#
loop_
_entity_poly.entity_id
_entity_poly.type
_entity_poly.pdbx_seq_one_letter_code
_entity_poly.pdbx_strand_id
1 'polypeptide(L)'
;MSSRFWLKSNWYCWALLVITLPITTFPVVMKLTGSASVAPAALLPLIPLVLFFLPAYFWQKKALPVQAKTVLLFFLFALFTIALAFLRPLPLYKAQSPLASGMKGAVTLLLGLLFYLVAVSVPSSPEKIDKTLRLVNWSGLVVVLWSILQIALEPLFPASKVALNQIQSFISPTRLLEDRMQGFASEPSWLAHMLNLVFLAYWLAASYNRTSVHLFRIWRFSFENLLALLGIVALAGTLSRGGILAFLLVLAVIFVLLNIRMVKSLIRKWGQPKNGFRIAGITLGLVLVYLSLIAAALWGWSRLDARMEKVFLLSTKGENPLIEYADNLRFGERVIYWQTGWNIFNDHPLIGVGVGFSGFYFPEYLPDAGWGLSETRKLMFRSEGLLNIKNLWSRLLAETGIIGFALFLTFLVLFAFTSLEMVVKGDGRRKTLGFMGFFMLAALVIEEFSVDSFALPYLWFSMGLVTAGWRWYTFKNGGEHG
;
A
#
# COMPACT_ATOMS: atom_id res chain seq x y z
N MET A 1 -12.55 -23.51 29.69
CA MET A 1 -12.43 -22.05 29.44
C MET A 1 -13.61 -21.62 28.60
N SER A 2 -14.40 -20.62 29.00
CA SER A 2 -15.67 -20.29 28.34
C SER A 2 -15.44 -19.74 26.94
N SER A 3 -16.28 -20.13 25.99
CA SER A 3 -16.23 -19.64 24.57
C SER A 3 -16.23 -18.12 24.47
N ARG A 4 -16.83 -17.42 25.43
CA ARG A 4 -16.87 -15.95 25.53
C ARG A 4 -15.50 -15.33 25.83
N PHE A 5 -14.64 -16.00 26.62
CA PHE A 5 -13.27 -15.50 26.90
C PHE A 5 -12.41 -15.53 25.64
N TRP A 6 -12.44 -16.62 24.89
CA TRP A 6 -11.71 -16.77 23.64
C TRP A 6 -12.14 -15.75 22.58
N LEU A 7 -13.44 -15.51 22.46
CA LEU A 7 -13.96 -14.51 21.50
C LEU A 7 -13.53 -13.08 21.86
N LYS A 8 -13.49 -12.73 23.15
CA LYS A 8 -13.02 -11.43 23.63
C LYS A 8 -11.51 -11.28 23.43
N SER A 9 -10.71 -12.30 23.78
CA SER A 9 -9.25 -12.27 23.64
C SER A 9 -8.83 -12.06 22.18
N ASN A 10 -9.43 -12.79 21.25
CA ASN A 10 -9.16 -12.64 19.82
C ASN A 10 -9.51 -11.23 19.31
N TRP A 11 -10.58 -10.64 19.82
CA TRP A 11 -10.94 -9.27 19.46
C TRP A 11 -9.94 -8.24 20.00
N TYR A 12 -9.41 -8.40 21.19
CA TYR A 12 -8.37 -7.50 21.73
C TYR A 12 -7.06 -7.62 20.96
N CYS A 13 -6.64 -8.83 20.61
CA CYS A 13 -5.46 -9.03 19.74
C CYS A 13 -5.67 -8.35 18.37
N TRP A 14 -6.87 -8.48 17.78
CA TRP A 14 -7.22 -7.79 16.54
C TRP A 14 -7.21 -6.27 16.68
N ALA A 15 -7.80 -5.74 17.75
CA ALA A 15 -7.79 -4.30 18.00
C ALA A 15 -6.36 -3.76 18.15
N LEU A 16 -5.52 -4.49 18.89
CA LEU A 16 -4.11 -4.14 19.04
C LEU A 16 -3.36 -4.19 17.69
N LEU A 17 -3.63 -5.21 16.86
CA LEU A 17 -3.07 -5.31 15.51
C LEU A 17 -3.40 -4.06 14.69
N VAL A 18 -4.68 -3.64 14.68
CA VAL A 18 -5.11 -2.46 13.92
C VAL A 18 -4.47 -1.18 14.43
N ILE A 19 -4.35 -1.02 15.76
CA ILE A 19 -3.74 0.17 16.38
C ILE A 19 -2.23 0.23 16.10
N THR A 20 -1.54 -0.91 16.11
CA THR A 20 -0.09 -0.99 15.91
C THR A 20 0.31 -1.10 14.45
N LEU A 21 -0.64 -1.22 13.53
CA LEU A 21 -0.43 -1.31 12.10
C LEU A 21 0.52 -0.20 11.55
N PRO A 22 0.43 1.07 11.99
CA PRO A 22 1.28 2.15 11.49
C PRO A 22 2.76 2.04 11.86
N ILE A 23 3.13 1.21 12.82
CA ILE A 23 4.50 1.07 13.28
C ILE A 23 5.20 0.02 12.40
N THR A 24 5.97 0.48 11.42
CA THR A 24 6.55 -0.38 10.38
C THR A 24 7.85 -1.08 10.80
N THR A 25 8.56 -0.50 11.79
CA THR A 25 9.81 -1.06 12.30
C THR A 25 9.89 -0.82 13.81
N PHE A 26 9.43 -1.80 14.58
CA PHE A 26 9.39 -1.71 16.04
C PHE A 26 10.67 -2.32 16.64
N PRO A 27 11.39 -1.63 17.56
CA PRO A 27 12.68 -2.07 18.04
C PRO A 27 12.70 -3.47 18.66
N VAL A 28 11.63 -3.85 19.37
CA VAL A 28 11.49 -5.19 19.96
C VAL A 28 11.36 -6.26 18.88
N VAL A 29 10.51 -6.03 17.87
CA VAL A 29 10.33 -6.95 16.75
C VAL A 29 11.61 -7.04 15.92
N MET A 30 12.29 -5.93 15.70
CA MET A 30 13.59 -5.89 15.00
C MET A 30 14.63 -6.80 15.69
N LYS A 31 14.73 -6.72 17.03
CA LYS A 31 15.64 -7.61 17.81
C LYS A 31 15.25 -9.08 17.72
N LEU A 32 13.95 -9.39 17.71
CA LEU A 32 13.45 -10.77 17.63
C LEU A 32 13.63 -11.38 16.23
N THR A 33 13.48 -10.58 15.18
CA THR A 33 13.52 -11.07 13.79
C THR A 33 14.88 -10.91 13.13
N GLY A 34 15.77 -10.12 13.70
CA GLY A 34 17.05 -9.72 13.08
C GLY A 34 16.88 -8.83 11.85
N SER A 35 15.67 -8.34 11.57
CA SER A 35 15.41 -7.49 10.40
C SER A 35 15.55 -6.02 10.75
N ALA A 36 16.50 -5.32 10.11
CA ALA A 36 16.70 -3.89 10.31
C ALA A 36 15.75 -3.01 9.49
N SER A 37 15.04 -3.55 8.51
CA SER A 37 14.19 -2.78 7.58
C SER A 37 12.71 -2.91 7.89
N VAL A 38 12.13 -4.11 7.80
CA VAL A 38 10.70 -4.35 8.02
C VAL A 38 10.51 -5.22 9.26
N ALA A 39 10.01 -4.63 10.33
CA ALA A 39 9.73 -5.29 11.60
C ALA A 39 8.47 -4.71 12.26
N PRO A 40 7.28 -4.88 11.63
CA PRO A 40 6.07 -4.18 12.08
C PRO A 40 5.63 -4.64 13.47
N ALA A 41 5.23 -3.68 14.31
CA ALA A 41 4.73 -3.96 15.65
C ALA A 41 3.48 -4.86 15.62
N ALA A 42 2.71 -4.79 14.56
CA ALA A 42 1.53 -5.62 14.33
C ALA A 42 1.83 -7.13 14.27
N LEU A 43 3.10 -7.55 14.14
CA LEU A 43 3.50 -8.96 14.27
C LEU A 43 3.22 -9.53 15.65
N LEU A 44 3.38 -8.74 16.71
CA LEU A 44 3.17 -9.22 18.08
C LEU A 44 1.72 -9.70 18.31
N PRO A 45 0.69 -8.90 18.03
CA PRO A 45 -0.69 -9.37 18.13
C PRO A 45 -1.11 -10.33 17.01
N LEU A 46 -0.39 -10.40 15.89
CA LEU A 46 -0.64 -11.39 14.84
C LEU A 46 -0.35 -12.82 15.33
N ILE A 47 0.72 -13.03 16.10
CA ILE A 47 1.14 -14.34 16.58
C ILE A 47 -0.01 -15.10 17.27
N PRO A 48 -0.67 -14.58 18.33
CA PRO A 48 -1.77 -15.31 18.96
C PRO A 48 -2.97 -15.50 18.02
N LEU A 49 -3.23 -14.58 17.09
CA LEU A 49 -4.31 -14.77 16.10
C LEU A 49 -4.00 -15.92 15.14
N VAL A 50 -2.74 -16.07 14.73
CA VAL A 50 -2.31 -17.17 13.85
C VAL A 50 -2.27 -18.51 14.61
N LEU A 51 -1.75 -18.53 15.84
CA LEU A 51 -1.59 -19.78 16.59
C LEU A 51 -2.89 -20.33 17.14
N PHE A 52 -3.83 -19.47 17.50
CA PHE A 52 -5.05 -19.89 18.20
C PHE A 52 -6.33 -19.62 17.39
N PHE A 53 -6.47 -18.45 16.78
CA PHE A 53 -7.70 -18.10 16.08
C PHE A 53 -7.81 -18.77 14.72
N LEU A 54 -6.79 -18.74 13.86
CA LEU A 54 -6.86 -19.33 12.51
C LEU A 54 -7.09 -20.83 12.54
N PRO A 55 -6.40 -21.66 13.36
CA PRO A 55 -6.69 -23.09 13.45
C PRO A 55 -8.12 -23.36 13.88
N ALA A 56 -8.62 -22.65 14.91
CA ALA A 56 -10.00 -22.78 15.36
C ALA A 56 -11.02 -22.35 14.27
N TYR A 57 -10.68 -21.34 13.47
CA TYR A 57 -11.50 -20.89 12.34
C TYR A 57 -11.59 -21.97 11.25
N PHE A 58 -10.47 -22.58 10.87
CA PHE A 58 -10.44 -23.65 9.88
C PHE A 58 -11.08 -24.94 10.39
N TRP A 59 -10.89 -25.26 11.67
CA TRP A 59 -11.55 -26.43 12.29
C TRP A 59 -13.07 -26.34 12.21
N GLN A 60 -13.64 -25.15 12.29
CA GLN A 60 -15.09 -24.93 12.10
C GLN A 60 -15.53 -25.07 10.63
N LYS A 61 -14.68 -25.55 9.73
CA LYS A 61 -14.93 -25.74 8.29
C LYS A 61 -15.49 -24.49 7.59
N LYS A 62 -15.16 -23.28 8.07
CA LYS A 62 -15.58 -22.04 7.44
C LYS A 62 -14.88 -21.88 6.09
N ALA A 63 -15.66 -21.80 5.02
CA ALA A 63 -15.13 -21.65 3.67
C ALA A 63 -14.37 -20.31 3.53
N LEU A 64 -13.21 -20.37 2.87
CA LEU A 64 -12.50 -19.19 2.45
C LEU A 64 -13.16 -18.59 1.19
N PRO A 65 -13.25 -17.27 1.08
CA PRO A 65 -13.72 -16.61 -0.13
C PRO A 65 -12.76 -16.90 -1.30
N VAL A 66 -13.25 -16.75 -2.53
CA VAL A 66 -12.47 -17.04 -3.74
C VAL A 66 -11.19 -16.21 -3.81
N GLN A 67 -11.22 -14.95 -3.36
CA GLN A 67 -10.08 -14.07 -3.28
C GLN A 67 -8.97 -14.65 -2.38
N ALA A 68 -9.33 -15.23 -1.23
CA ALA A 68 -8.37 -15.86 -0.34
C ALA A 68 -7.76 -17.14 -0.94
N LYS A 69 -8.54 -17.90 -1.70
CA LYS A 69 -8.03 -19.07 -2.42
C LYS A 69 -7.03 -18.68 -3.51
N THR A 70 -7.32 -17.60 -4.24
CA THR A 70 -6.46 -17.11 -5.33
C THR A 70 -5.15 -16.58 -4.80
N VAL A 71 -5.17 -15.77 -3.73
CA VAL A 71 -3.94 -15.29 -3.11
C VAL A 71 -3.12 -16.43 -2.50
N LEU A 72 -3.78 -17.43 -1.91
CA LEU A 72 -3.11 -18.62 -1.39
C LEU A 72 -2.39 -19.38 -2.52
N LEU A 73 -3.03 -19.53 -3.69
CA LEU A 73 -2.42 -20.16 -4.85
C LEU A 73 -1.16 -19.41 -5.31
N PHE A 74 -1.23 -18.08 -5.36
CA PHE A 74 -0.06 -17.24 -5.65
C PHE A 74 1.07 -17.48 -4.64
N PHE A 75 0.79 -17.47 -3.33
CA PHE A 75 1.81 -17.70 -2.31
C PHE A 75 2.41 -19.09 -2.36
N LEU A 76 1.61 -20.13 -2.63
CA LEU A 76 2.11 -21.50 -2.82
C LEU A 76 3.03 -21.59 -4.04
N PHE A 77 2.65 -20.96 -5.15
CA PHE A 77 3.50 -20.91 -6.32
C PHE A 77 4.80 -20.13 -6.06
N ALA A 78 4.73 -19.00 -5.37
CA ALA A 78 5.91 -18.21 -5.01
C ALA A 78 6.86 -18.99 -4.08
N LEU A 79 6.34 -19.75 -3.12
CA LEU A 79 7.16 -20.68 -2.31
C LEU A 79 7.77 -21.81 -3.15
N PHE A 80 7.03 -22.31 -4.13
CA PHE A 80 7.55 -23.31 -5.07
C PHE A 80 8.72 -22.74 -5.90
N THR A 81 8.67 -21.46 -6.33
CA THR A 81 9.81 -20.85 -7.03
C THR A 81 11.06 -20.76 -6.16
N ILE A 82 10.91 -20.54 -4.83
CA ILE A 82 12.05 -20.59 -3.89
C ILE A 82 12.67 -21.99 -3.87
N ALA A 83 11.86 -23.04 -3.77
CA ALA A 83 12.35 -24.42 -3.77
C ALA A 83 13.08 -24.76 -5.07
N LEU A 84 12.54 -24.34 -6.22
CA LEU A 84 13.16 -24.54 -7.52
C LEU A 84 14.50 -23.80 -7.68
N ALA A 85 14.65 -22.63 -7.06
CA ALA A 85 15.89 -21.88 -7.13
C ALA A 85 17.08 -22.67 -6.55
N PHE A 86 16.85 -23.48 -5.52
CA PHE A 86 17.91 -24.35 -4.96
C PHE A 86 18.31 -25.52 -5.85
N LEU A 87 17.52 -25.83 -6.86
CA LEU A 87 17.86 -26.90 -7.85
C LEU A 87 18.66 -26.38 -9.05
N ARG A 88 18.94 -25.08 -9.09
CA ARG A 88 19.69 -24.41 -10.16
C ARG A 88 21.02 -23.88 -9.65
N PRO A 89 22.05 -23.75 -10.53
CA PRO A 89 23.23 -22.99 -10.18
C PRO A 89 22.87 -21.55 -9.81
N LEU A 90 23.18 -21.15 -8.59
CA LEU A 90 22.96 -19.78 -8.13
C LEU A 90 24.27 -19.01 -8.23
N PRO A 91 24.27 -17.79 -8.81
CA PRO A 91 25.45 -16.94 -8.79
C PRO A 91 25.72 -16.54 -7.33
N LEU A 92 26.95 -16.77 -6.88
CA LEU A 92 27.39 -16.35 -5.54
C LEU A 92 27.78 -14.88 -5.57
N TYR A 93 27.22 -14.09 -4.66
CA TYR A 93 27.50 -12.68 -4.57
C TYR A 93 27.53 -12.18 -3.13
N LYS A 94 28.56 -11.40 -2.77
CA LYS A 94 28.75 -10.79 -1.44
C LYS A 94 28.80 -11.77 -0.27
N ALA A 95 29.25 -12.99 -0.47
CA ALA A 95 29.23 -14.03 0.54
C ALA A 95 27.88 -14.23 1.24
N GLN A 96 26.78 -13.78 0.62
CA GLN A 96 25.42 -13.97 1.18
C GLN A 96 24.99 -15.42 0.99
N SER A 97 24.36 -15.96 2.05
CA SER A 97 23.82 -17.32 2.00
C SER A 97 22.54 -17.39 1.16
N PRO A 98 22.48 -18.19 0.10
CA PRO A 98 21.25 -18.45 -0.64
C PRO A 98 20.12 -18.97 0.26
N LEU A 99 20.44 -19.84 1.24
CA LEU A 99 19.46 -20.37 2.19
C LEU A 99 18.84 -19.24 3.02
N ALA A 100 19.65 -18.33 3.56
CA ALA A 100 19.15 -17.19 4.33
C ALA A 100 18.27 -16.26 3.47
N SER A 101 18.62 -16.04 2.21
CA SER A 101 17.84 -15.22 1.27
C SER A 101 16.49 -15.86 0.92
N GLY A 102 16.48 -17.16 0.60
CA GLY A 102 15.25 -17.91 0.36
C GLY A 102 14.35 -17.97 1.60
N MET A 103 14.93 -18.17 2.81
CA MET A 103 14.16 -18.12 4.06
C MET A 103 13.55 -16.74 4.30
N LYS A 104 14.29 -15.65 4.08
CA LYS A 104 13.74 -14.28 4.17
C LYS A 104 12.59 -14.07 3.17
N GLY A 105 12.75 -14.54 1.94
CA GLY A 105 11.70 -14.53 0.92
C GLY A 105 10.45 -15.27 1.39
N ALA A 106 10.60 -16.51 1.88
CA ALA A 106 9.50 -17.32 2.38
C ALA A 106 8.78 -16.68 3.58
N VAL A 107 9.54 -16.13 4.54
CA VAL A 107 8.97 -15.43 5.72
C VAL A 107 8.18 -14.20 5.29
N THR A 108 8.68 -13.37 4.37
CA THR A 108 7.94 -12.18 3.91
C THR A 108 6.64 -12.56 3.20
N LEU A 109 6.64 -13.59 2.38
CA LEU A 109 5.44 -14.15 1.75
C LEU A 109 4.45 -14.64 2.80
N LEU A 110 4.92 -15.46 3.75
CA LEU A 110 4.07 -16.03 4.80
C LEU A 110 3.42 -14.93 5.64
N LEU A 111 4.16 -13.89 6.02
CA LEU A 111 3.63 -12.75 6.77
C LEU A 111 2.51 -12.05 6.01
N GLY A 112 2.70 -11.75 4.73
CA GLY A 112 1.65 -11.15 3.89
C GLY A 112 0.38 -11.99 3.86
N LEU A 113 0.51 -13.30 3.61
CA LEU A 113 -0.61 -14.23 3.61
C LEU A 113 -1.34 -14.27 4.97
N LEU A 114 -0.60 -14.33 6.08
CA LEU A 114 -1.19 -14.42 7.43
C LEU A 114 -1.93 -13.14 7.80
N PHE A 115 -1.40 -11.95 7.48
CA PHE A 115 -2.11 -10.69 7.65
C PHE A 115 -3.42 -10.68 6.85
N TYR A 116 -3.39 -11.12 5.60
CA TYR A 116 -4.58 -11.19 4.76
C TYR A 116 -5.64 -12.15 5.33
N LEU A 117 -5.24 -13.38 5.68
CA LEU A 117 -6.15 -14.40 6.22
C LEU A 117 -6.79 -13.96 7.54
N VAL A 118 -6.02 -13.34 8.43
CA VAL A 118 -6.53 -12.79 9.69
C VAL A 118 -7.51 -11.65 9.41
N ALA A 119 -7.17 -10.73 8.49
CA ALA A 119 -8.03 -9.60 8.14
C ALA A 119 -9.35 -10.01 7.46
N VAL A 120 -9.35 -11.11 6.70
CA VAL A 120 -10.57 -11.70 6.12
C VAL A 120 -11.44 -12.39 7.17
N SER A 121 -10.83 -12.97 8.20
CA SER A 121 -11.50 -13.94 9.09
C SER A 121 -12.00 -13.35 10.41
N VAL A 122 -11.25 -12.39 11.01
CA VAL A 122 -11.58 -11.83 12.33
C VAL A 122 -12.79 -10.90 12.31
N PRO A 123 -12.95 -9.97 11.35
CA PRO A 123 -14.16 -9.15 11.24
C PRO A 123 -15.37 -9.97 10.76
N SER A 124 -15.93 -10.76 11.66
CA SER A 124 -16.93 -11.81 11.38
C SER A 124 -18.39 -11.32 11.45
N SER A 125 -18.63 -10.03 11.38
CA SER A 125 -19.97 -9.43 11.29
C SER A 125 -19.88 -7.97 10.87
N PRO A 126 -20.97 -7.33 10.37
CA PRO A 126 -21.01 -5.91 10.06
C PRO A 126 -20.61 -5.02 11.24
N GLU A 127 -21.02 -5.37 12.46
CA GLU A 127 -20.69 -4.61 13.67
C GLU A 127 -19.18 -4.67 13.97
N LYS A 128 -18.52 -5.82 13.73
CA LYS A 128 -17.09 -5.96 13.91
C LYS A 128 -16.31 -5.21 12.82
N ILE A 129 -16.84 -5.14 11.61
CA ILE A 129 -16.29 -4.31 10.52
C ILE A 129 -16.37 -2.84 10.93
N ASP A 130 -17.50 -2.35 11.41
CA ASP A 130 -17.65 -0.97 11.87
C ASP A 130 -16.73 -0.65 13.06
N LYS A 131 -16.59 -1.58 14.02
CA LYS A 131 -15.61 -1.44 15.12
C LYS A 131 -14.17 -1.39 14.59
N THR A 132 -13.82 -2.20 13.60
CA THR A 132 -12.49 -2.17 12.96
C THR A 132 -12.26 -0.82 12.26
N LEU A 133 -13.23 -0.30 11.53
CA LEU A 133 -13.12 1.01 10.89
C LEU A 133 -12.99 2.16 11.90
N ARG A 134 -13.65 2.06 13.08
CA ARG A 134 -13.43 3.02 14.19
C ARG A 134 -11.99 2.95 14.71
N LEU A 135 -11.44 1.76 14.87
CA LEU A 135 -10.03 1.57 15.26
C LEU A 135 -9.08 2.15 14.21
N VAL A 136 -9.35 1.93 12.92
CA VAL A 136 -8.60 2.56 11.81
C VAL A 136 -8.64 4.09 11.92
N ASN A 137 -9.81 4.68 12.19
CA ASN A 137 -9.93 6.13 12.36
C ASN A 137 -9.10 6.65 13.53
N TRP A 138 -9.15 6.01 14.69
CA TRP A 138 -8.37 6.43 15.86
C TRP A 138 -6.86 6.22 15.66
N SER A 139 -6.46 5.08 15.11
CA SER A 139 -5.06 4.81 14.76
C SER A 139 -4.54 5.86 13.75
N GLY A 140 -5.32 6.14 12.70
CA GLY A 140 -4.97 7.14 11.70
C GLY A 140 -4.91 8.56 12.26
N LEU A 141 -5.82 8.94 13.17
CA LEU A 141 -5.76 10.25 13.85
C LEU A 141 -4.43 10.43 14.59
N VAL A 142 -4.03 9.43 15.37
CA VAL A 142 -2.78 9.48 16.14
C VAL A 142 -1.58 9.60 15.20
N VAL A 143 -1.56 8.82 14.12
CA VAL A 143 -0.48 8.88 13.10
C VAL A 143 -0.39 10.25 12.46
N VAL A 144 -1.53 10.80 12.03
CA VAL A 144 -1.56 12.08 11.32
C VAL A 144 -1.18 13.24 12.25
N LEU A 145 -1.72 13.26 13.48
CA LEU A 145 -1.34 14.27 14.47
C LEU A 145 0.14 14.19 14.82
N TRP A 146 0.68 12.98 15.03
CA TRP A 146 2.11 12.80 15.27
C TRP A 146 2.95 13.29 14.10
N SER A 147 2.54 12.97 12.86
CA SER A 147 3.23 13.44 11.64
C SER A 147 3.25 14.97 11.54
N ILE A 148 2.14 15.63 11.84
CA ILE A 148 2.04 17.10 11.83
C ILE A 148 2.92 17.70 12.93
N LEU A 149 2.90 17.13 14.15
CA LEU A 149 3.71 17.60 15.27
C LEU A 149 5.22 17.53 14.97
N GLN A 150 5.69 16.54 14.21
CA GLN A 150 7.10 16.40 13.82
C GLN A 150 7.65 17.65 13.12
N ILE A 151 6.83 18.32 12.31
CA ILE A 151 7.26 19.49 11.52
C ILE A 151 6.78 20.80 12.18
N ALA A 152 5.59 20.82 12.75
CA ALA A 152 4.99 22.05 13.27
C ALA A 152 5.65 22.56 14.56
N LEU A 153 6.21 21.70 15.39
CA LEU A 153 6.82 22.08 16.65
C LEU A 153 8.24 22.63 16.51
N GLU A 154 9.03 22.14 15.54
CA GLU A 154 10.43 22.52 15.39
C GLU A 154 10.63 24.03 15.19
N PRO A 155 9.88 24.75 14.32
CA PRO A 155 10.01 26.19 14.14
C PRO A 155 9.62 27.02 15.37
N LEU A 156 8.65 26.49 16.17
CA LEU A 156 8.15 27.17 17.35
C LEU A 156 9.03 26.92 18.59
N PHE A 157 9.52 25.70 18.71
CA PHE A 157 10.28 25.21 19.87
C PHE A 157 11.43 24.30 19.40
N PRO A 158 12.60 24.82 19.03
CA PRO A 158 13.72 24.02 18.51
C PRO A 158 14.15 22.87 19.45
N ALA A 159 14.03 23.05 20.77
CA ALA A 159 14.32 22.01 21.76
C ALA A 159 13.35 20.81 21.69
N SER A 160 12.17 20.98 21.08
CA SER A 160 11.18 19.89 20.92
C SER A 160 11.69 18.74 20.07
N LYS A 161 12.63 18.98 19.14
CA LYS A 161 13.23 17.97 18.29
C LYS A 161 13.91 16.86 19.09
N VAL A 162 14.60 17.19 20.17
CA VAL A 162 15.23 16.19 21.04
C VAL A 162 14.19 15.31 21.71
N ALA A 163 13.14 15.94 22.28
CA ALA A 163 12.03 15.21 22.92
C ALA A 163 11.27 14.33 21.92
N LEU A 164 10.96 14.84 20.71
CA LEU A 164 10.29 14.09 19.66
C LEU A 164 11.13 12.88 19.21
N ASN A 165 12.45 13.05 19.04
CA ASN A 165 13.33 11.94 18.69
C ASN A 165 13.46 10.91 19.83
N GLN A 166 13.43 11.33 21.09
CA GLN A 166 13.40 10.41 22.23
C GLN A 166 12.12 9.57 22.21
N ILE A 167 10.95 10.20 22.02
CA ILE A 167 9.68 9.46 21.90
C ILE A 167 9.71 8.54 20.69
N GLN A 168 10.19 9.03 19.54
CA GLN A 168 10.29 8.23 18.31
C GLN A 168 11.16 6.99 18.50
N SER A 169 12.25 7.07 19.28
CA SER A 169 13.15 5.94 19.51
C SER A 169 12.50 4.74 20.20
N PHE A 170 11.42 4.93 20.95
CA PHE A 170 10.62 3.84 21.51
C PHE A 170 9.73 3.16 20.47
N ILE A 171 9.41 3.87 19.37
CA ILE A 171 8.44 3.43 18.34
C ILE A 171 9.19 2.91 17.11
N SER A 172 10.27 3.58 16.72
CA SER A 172 11.03 3.26 15.52
C SER A 172 12.53 3.54 15.76
N PRO A 173 13.44 2.71 15.23
CA PRO A 173 14.89 2.93 15.36
C PRO A 173 15.39 4.11 14.52
N THR A 174 14.58 4.59 13.57
CA THR A 174 14.96 5.69 12.68
C THR A 174 14.69 7.04 13.32
N ARG A 175 15.67 7.96 13.19
CA ARG A 175 15.50 9.33 13.62
C ARG A 175 14.52 10.08 12.72
N LEU A 176 13.86 11.07 13.29
CA LEU A 176 12.99 11.96 12.55
C LEU A 176 13.80 12.80 11.54
N LEU A 177 13.30 12.89 10.34
CA LEU A 177 13.85 13.77 9.30
C LEU A 177 13.41 15.21 9.55
N GLU A 178 14.27 16.17 9.18
CA GLU A 178 14.03 17.59 9.45
C GLU A 178 12.90 18.16 8.58
N ASP A 179 12.91 17.81 7.29
CA ASP A 179 12.03 18.44 6.31
C ASP A 179 10.87 17.54 5.84
N ARG A 180 10.69 16.36 6.47
CA ARG A 180 9.73 15.37 5.97
C ARG A 180 8.99 14.66 7.09
N MET A 181 7.67 14.55 6.94
CA MET A 181 6.83 13.77 7.83
C MET A 181 7.04 12.26 7.58
N GLN A 182 7.34 11.50 8.62
CA GLN A 182 7.44 10.04 8.56
C GLN A 182 6.47 9.30 9.50
N GLY A 183 5.84 10.02 10.43
CA GLY A 183 4.90 9.43 11.38
C GLY A 183 5.56 8.36 12.25
N PHE A 184 4.91 7.21 12.36
CA PHE A 184 5.45 6.01 13.03
C PHE A 184 6.15 5.05 12.06
N ALA A 185 6.20 5.40 10.79
CA ALA A 185 6.95 4.63 9.81
C ALA A 185 8.45 4.93 9.90
N SER A 186 9.28 4.00 9.43
CA SER A 186 10.73 4.20 9.37
C SER A 186 11.16 5.10 8.22
N GLU A 187 10.29 5.30 7.23
CA GLU A 187 10.53 6.17 6.07
C GLU A 187 9.28 6.97 5.69
N PRO A 188 9.43 8.22 5.20
CA PRO A 188 8.30 9.00 4.69
C PRO A 188 7.54 8.33 3.55
N SER A 189 8.22 7.58 2.68
CA SER A 189 7.61 6.80 1.60
C SER A 189 6.66 5.71 2.12
N TRP A 190 7.00 5.08 3.25
CA TRP A 190 6.15 4.07 3.87
C TRP A 190 4.94 4.68 4.58
N LEU A 191 5.10 5.88 5.17
CA LEU A 191 3.95 6.63 5.66
C LEU A 191 2.99 6.98 4.51
N ALA A 192 3.52 7.49 3.38
CA ALA A 192 2.71 7.82 2.21
C ALA A 192 1.96 6.58 1.66
N HIS A 193 2.65 5.46 1.52
CA HIS A 193 2.08 4.19 1.10
C HIS A 193 0.94 3.73 2.03
N MET A 194 1.15 3.77 3.33
CA MET A 194 0.11 3.43 4.31
C MET A 194 -1.08 4.41 4.27
N LEU A 195 -0.81 5.72 4.16
CA LEU A 195 -1.87 6.72 4.02
C LEU A 195 -2.75 6.41 2.81
N ASN A 196 -2.16 6.13 1.65
CA ASN A 196 -2.88 5.87 0.41
C ASN A 196 -3.63 4.53 0.43
N LEU A 197 -3.05 3.47 0.98
CA LEU A 197 -3.64 2.13 0.91
C LEU A 197 -4.63 1.82 2.04
N VAL A 198 -4.54 2.51 3.19
CA VAL A 198 -5.42 2.27 4.34
C VAL A 198 -6.29 3.48 4.62
N PHE A 199 -5.67 4.56 5.07
CA PHE A 199 -6.37 5.67 5.70
C PHE A 199 -7.11 6.53 4.69
N LEU A 200 -6.43 7.09 3.71
CA LEU A 200 -7.05 7.94 2.69
C LEU A 200 -7.99 7.13 1.79
N ALA A 201 -7.65 5.87 1.47
CA ALA A 201 -8.57 5.01 0.73
C ALA A 201 -9.92 4.88 1.43
N TYR A 202 -9.93 4.66 2.76
CA TYR A 202 -11.17 4.58 3.53
C TYR A 202 -11.83 5.96 3.74
N TRP A 203 -11.08 6.97 4.18
CA TRP A 203 -11.63 8.28 4.50
C TRP A 203 -12.24 8.98 3.29
N LEU A 204 -11.59 8.89 2.13
CA LEU A 204 -12.12 9.42 0.87
C LEU A 204 -13.35 8.64 0.39
N ALA A 205 -13.35 7.31 0.55
CA ALA A 205 -14.52 6.50 0.22
C ALA A 205 -15.71 6.83 1.12
N ALA A 206 -15.50 7.02 2.42
CA ALA A 206 -16.53 7.42 3.37
C ALA A 206 -17.05 8.83 3.07
N SER A 207 -16.15 9.77 2.76
CA SER A 207 -16.50 11.15 2.36
C SER A 207 -17.28 11.17 1.06
N TYR A 208 -16.83 10.44 0.04
CA TYR A 208 -17.49 10.35 -1.25
C TYR A 208 -18.90 9.74 -1.16
N ASN A 209 -19.07 8.70 -0.33
CA ASN A 209 -20.35 8.02 -0.13
C ASN A 209 -21.20 8.64 1.00
N ARG A 210 -20.69 9.69 1.68
CA ARG A 210 -21.35 10.40 2.79
C ARG A 210 -21.74 9.47 3.95
N THR A 211 -20.87 8.49 4.28
CA THR A 211 -21.05 7.56 5.39
C THR A 211 -20.06 7.86 6.50
N SER A 212 -20.41 7.51 7.76
CA SER A 212 -19.51 7.60 8.90
C SER A 212 -19.74 6.43 9.85
N VAL A 213 -18.68 5.91 10.49
CA VAL A 213 -18.77 4.94 11.59
C VAL A 213 -18.92 5.65 12.96
N HIS A 214 -18.77 6.96 12.99
CA HIS A 214 -18.93 7.78 14.18
C HIS A 214 -20.23 8.57 14.10
N LEU A 215 -20.87 8.79 15.25
CA LEU A 215 -22.04 9.67 15.37
C LEU A 215 -21.64 11.15 15.37
N PHE A 216 -20.38 11.43 15.69
CA PHE A 216 -19.86 12.77 15.77
C PHE A 216 -19.81 13.43 14.39
N ARG A 217 -20.44 14.59 14.27
CA ARG A 217 -20.43 15.46 13.09
C ARG A 217 -20.34 16.91 13.53
N ILE A 218 -19.51 17.66 12.84
CA ILE A 218 -19.47 19.11 12.96
C ILE A 218 -20.17 19.67 11.72
N TRP A 219 -21.40 20.15 11.89
CA TRP A 219 -22.26 20.62 10.82
C TRP A 219 -22.46 19.54 9.73
N ARG A 220 -21.86 19.70 8.54
CA ARG A 220 -21.94 18.73 7.44
C ARG A 220 -20.72 17.81 7.35
N PHE A 221 -19.69 18.04 8.16
CA PHE A 221 -18.44 17.29 8.13
C PHE A 221 -18.50 16.13 9.11
N SER A 222 -18.27 14.92 8.57
CA SER A 222 -18.05 13.73 9.40
C SER A 222 -16.62 13.68 9.93
N PHE A 223 -16.38 12.81 10.90
CA PHE A 223 -15.04 12.60 11.44
C PHE A 223 -14.06 12.14 10.35
N GLU A 224 -14.51 11.28 9.41
CA GLU A 224 -13.71 10.83 8.28
C GLU A 224 -13.33 11.98 7.32
N ASN A 225 -14.18 13.00 7.16
CA ASN A 225 -13.84 14.16 6.34
C ASN A 225 -12.69 14.98 6.96
N LEU A 226 -12.71 15.16 8.29
CA LEU A 226 -11.62 15.81 9.01
C LEU A 226 -10.33 15.01 8.88
N LEU A 227 -10.41 13.68 9.09
CA LEU A 227 -9.26 12.79 8.96
C LEU A 227 -8.70 12.78 7.53
N ALA A 228 -9.56 12.82 6.49
CA ALA A 228 -9.11 12.92 5.10
C ALA A 228 -8.32 14.22 4.86
N LEU A 229 -8.80 15.35 5.37
CA LEU A 229 -8.08 16.62 5.24
C LEU A 229 -6.71 16.57 5.93
N LEU A 230 -6.67 16.13 7.18
CA LEU A 230 -5.42 16.00 7.94
C LEU A 230 -4.48 14.96 7.29
N GLY A 231 -5.03 13.86 6.75
CA GLY A 231 -4.27 12.84 6.03
C GLY A 231 -3.65 13.37 4.73
N ILE A 232 -4.35 14.25 4.00
CA ILE A 232 -3.80 14.92 2.82
C ILE A 232 -2.63 15.84 3.21
N VAL A 233 -2.77 16.58 4.31
CA VAL A 233 -1.67 17.42 4.85
C VAL A 233 -0.46 16.55 5.22
N ALA A 234 -0.69 15.45 5.93
CA ALA A 234 0.38 14.53 6.29
C ALA A 234 1.04 13.90 5.06
N LEU A 235 0.26 13.49 4.05
CA LEU A 235 0.78 12.96 2.79
C LEU A 235 1.64 13.98 2.06
N ALA A 236 1.18 15.22 1.93
CA ALA A 236 1.97 16.31 1.33
C ALA A 236 3.28 16.51 2.09
N GLY A 237 3.25 16.52 3.42
CA GLY A 237 4.44 16.66 4.27
C GLY A 237 5.42 15.48 4.20
N THR A 238 5.01 14.30 3.68
CA THR A 238 5.96 13.22 3.42
C THR A 238 6.97 13.55 2.33
N LEU A 239 6.64 14.48 1.43
CA LEU A 239 7.38 14.77 0.20
C LEU A 239 7.74 13.48 -0.59
N SER A 240 6.87 12.47 -0.50
CA SER A 240 6.99 11.22 -1.24
C SER A 240 6.40 11.37 -2.63
N ARG A 241 7.25 11.43 -3.65
CA ARG A 241 6.81 11.60 -5.04
C ARG A 241 5.88 10.48 -5.50
N GLY A 242 6.25 9.23 -5.22
CA GLY A 242 5.40 8.07 -5.52
C GLY A 242 4.06 8.15 -4.82
N GLY A 243 4.07 8.50 -3.51
CA GLY A 243 2.84 8.62 -2.72
C GLY A 243 1.92 9.75 -3.20
N ILE A 244 2.48 10.91 -3.55
CA ILE A 244 1.67 12.02 -4.07
C ILE A 244 1.13 11.69 -5.47
N LEU A 245 1.92 11.06 -6.34
CA LEU A 245 1.46 10.62 -7.66
C LEU A 245 0.35 9.57 -7.56
N ALA A 246 0.48 8.62 -6.64
CA ALA A 246 -0.56 7.64 -6.36
C ALA A 246 -1.86 8.31 -5.88
N PHE A 247 -1.75 9.28 -4.98
CA PHE A 247 -2.89 10.06 -4.52
C PHE A 247 -3.56 10.85 -5.65
N LEU A 248 -2.78 11.46 -6.55
CA LEU A 248 -3.32 12.15 -7.73
C LEU A 248 -4.12 11.20 -8.64
N LEU A 249 -3.68 9.94 -8.79
CA LEU A 249 -4.46 8.94 -9.52
C LEU A 249 -5.78 8.61 -8.80
N VAL A 250 -5.77 8.49 -7.47
CA VAL A 250 -7.00 8.32 -6.67
C VAL A 250 -7.94 9.50 -6.88
N LEU A 251 -7.43 10.74 -6.83
CA LEU A 251 -8.23 11.93 -7.10
C LEU A 251 -8.79 11.93 -8.54
N ALA A 252 -8.04 11.44 -9.53
CA ALA A 252 -8.53 11.26 -10.90
C ALA A 252 -9.73 10.32 -10.95
N VAL A 253 -9.63 9.18 -10.27
CA VAL A 253 -10.75 8.22 -10.16
C VAL A 253 -11.96 8.87 -9.49
N ILE A 254 -11.77 9.55 -8.37
CA ILE A 254 -12.86 10.27 -7.66
C ILE A 254 -13.50 11.31 -8.59
N PHE A 255 -12.68 12.06 -9.31
CA PHE A 255 -13.16 13.08 -10.26
C PHE A 255 -14.04 12.46 -11.37
N VAL A 256 -13.59 11.37 -11.98
CA VAL A 256 -14.40 10.64 -12.98
C VAL A 256 -15.73 10.19 -12.38
N LEU A 257 -15.72 9.64 -11.17
CA LEU A 257 -16.93 9.22 -10.48
C LEU A 257 -17.87 10.39 -10.15
N LEU A 258 -17.34 11.54 -9.74
CA LEU A 258 -18.12 12.78 -9.51
C LEU A 258 -18.71 13.30 -10.82
N ASN A 259 -17.95 13.25 -11.91
CA ASN A 259 -18.40 13.62 -13.24
C ASN A 259 -19.61 12.78 -13.67
N ILE A 260 -19.49 11.45 -13.56
CA ILE A 260 -20.59 10.53 -13.85
C ILE A 260 -21.84 10.85 -13.01
N ARG A 261 -21.66 11.13 -11.72
CA ARG A 261 -22.79 11.52 -10.82
C ARG A 261 -23.44 12.83 -11.27
N MET A 262 -22.60 13.83 -11.61
CA MET A 262 -23.08 15.14 -12.01
C MET A 262 -23.84 15.07 -13.35
N VAL A 263 -23.27 14.41 -14.36
CA VAL A 263 -23.92 14.21 -15.65
C VAL A 263 -25.27 13.48 -15.47
N LYS A 264 -25.31 12.39 -14.70
CA LYS A 264 -26.56 11.68 -14.39
C LYS A 264 -27.59 12.58 -13.67
N SER A 265 -27.14 13.45 -12.78
CA SER A 265 -27.99 14.40 -12.06
C SER A 265 -28.57 15.45 -13.01
N LEU A 266 -27.74 15.97 -13.92
CA LEU A 266 -28.16 16.97 -14.92
C LEU A 266 -29.18 16.38 -15.92
N ILE A 267 -28.93 15.18 -16.43
CA ILE A 267 -29.85 14.46 -17.30
C ILE A 267 -31.22 14.26 -16.60
N ARG A 268 -31.21 13.88 -15.33
CA ARG A 268 -32.45 13.70 -14.55
C ARG A 268 -33.21 15.02 -14.32
N LYS A 269 -32.49 16.15 -14.16
CA LYS A 269 -33.06 17.45 -13.83
C LYS A 269 -33.59 18.18 -15.06
N TRP A 270 -32.98 18.00 -16.23
CA TRP A 270 -33.29 18.73 -17.47
C TRP A 270 -33.93 17.89 -18.55
N GLY A 271 -34.26 16.62 -18.27
CA GLY A 271 -34.69 15.65 -19.27
C GLY A 271 -33.52 15.15 -20.13
N GLN A 272 -33.76 14.18 -20.98
CA GLN A 272 -32.73 13.74 -21.92
C GLN A 272 -32.33 14.92 -22.83
N PRO A 273 -31.10 15.42 -22.77
CA PRO A 273 -30.70 16.47 -23.66
C PRO A 273 -30.72 15.92 -25.10
N LYS A 274 -31.54 16.54 -25.96
CA LYS A 274 -31.61 16.18 -27.39
C LYS A 274 -30.25 16.33 -28.10
N ASN A 275 -29.27 16.98 -27.48
CA ASN A 275 -27.93 17.20 -28.02
C ASN A 275 -26.86 16.58 -27.13
N GLY A 276 -26.23 15.49 -27.56
CA GLY A 276 -25.03 14.91 -26.96
C GLY A 276 -23.87 15.93 -26.81
N PHE A 277 -23.89 17.00 -27.61
CA PHE A 277 -22.93 18.10 -27.56
C PHE A 277 -22.88 18.83 -26.19
N ARG A 278 -24.02 18.99 -25.51
CA ARG A 278 -24.04 19.61 -24.16
C ARG A 278 -23.39 18.72 -23.10
N ILE A 279 -23.60 17.40 -23.16
CA ILE A 279 -22.96 16.43 -22.26
C ILE A 279 -21.46 16.44 -22.51
N ALA A 280 -21.04 16.39 -23.78
CA ALA A 280 -19.62 16.44 -24.15
C ALA A 280 -18.97 17.76 -23.69
N GLY A 281 -19.61 18.90 -23.87
CA GLY A 281 -19.10 20.21 -23.41
C GLY A 281 -18.94 20.29 -21.90
N ILE A 282 -19.90 19.80 -21.10
CA ILE A 282 -19.80 19.74 -19.63
C ILE A 282 -18.66 18.82 -19.21
N THR A 283 -18.56 17.63 -19.82
CA THR A 283 -17.52 16.65 -19.52
C THR A 283 -16.14 17.25 -19.84
N LEU A 284 -15.99 17.88 -21.01
CA LEU A 284 -14.74 18.55 -21.39
C LEU A 284 -14.37 19.68 -20.42
N GLY A 285 -15.34 20.55 -20.06
CA GLY A 285 -15.10 21.62 -19.11
C GLY A 285 -14.60 21.10 -17.76
N LEU A 286 -15.18 19.99 -17.27
CA LEU A 286 -14.75 19.38 -16.02
C LEU A 286 -13.37 18.73 -16.12
N VAL A 287 -13.05 18.10 -17.25
CA VAL A 287 -11.69 17.57 -17.52
C VAL A 287 -10.68 18.71 -17.49
N LEU A 288 -10.98 19.85 -18.13
CA LEU A 288 -10.09 21.02 -18.11
C LEU A 288 -9.90 21.57 -16.69
N VAL A 289 -10.96 21.67 -15.89
CA VAL A 289 -10.85 22.07 -14.48
C VAL A 289 -9.95 21.10 -13.70
N TYR A 290 -10.12 19.80 -13.90
CA TYR A 290 -9.30 18.80 -13.22
C TYR A 290 -7.82 18.89 -13.65
N LEU A 291 -7.55 19.01 -14.94
CA LEU A 291 -6.17 19.20 -15.45
C LEU A 291 -5.55 20.48 -14.90
N SER A 292 -6.31 21.56 -14.78
CA SER A 292 -5.86 22.81 -14.17
C SER A 292 -5.54 22.63 -12.67
N LEU A 293 -6.35 21.88 -11.94
CA LEU A 293 -6.09 21.58 -10.53
C LEU A 293 -4.85 20.70 -10.35
N ILE A 294 -4.65 19.69 -11.21
CA ILE A 294 -3.41 18.89 -11.20
C ILE A 294 -2.20 19.78 -11.51
N ALA A 295 -2.27 20.60 -12.54
CA ALA A 295 -1.19 21.50 -12.89
C ALA A 295 -0.85 22.47 -11.75
N ALA A 296 -1.87 23.04 -11.10
CA ALA A 296 -1.70 23.91 -9.94
C ALA A 296 -1.08 23.16 -8.76
N ALA A 297 -1.51 21.90 -8.49
CA ALA A 297 -0.95 21.07 -7.45
C ALA A 297 0.52 20.71 -7.71
N LEU A 298 0.87 20.33 -8.95
CA LEU A 298 2.24 20.04 -9.35
C LEU A 298 3.12 21.30 -9.28
N TRP A 299 2.59 22.46 -9.71
CA TRP A 299 3.29 23.72 -9.59
C TRP A 299 3.52 24.11 -8.12
N GLY A 300 2.49 24.04 -7.30
CA GLY A 300 2.63 24.28 -5.85
C GLY A 300 3.64 23.35 -5.19
N TRP A 301 3.61 22.07 -5.56
CA TRP A 301 4.57 21.09 -5.07
C TRP A 301 6.00 21.38 -5.54
N SER A 302 6.20 21.83 -6.78
CA SER A 302 7.54 22.21 -7.26
C SER A 302 8.16 23.36 -6.45
N ARG A 303 7.34 24.18 -5.79
CA ARG A 303 7.80 25.24 -4.87
C ARG A 303 8.18 24.72 -3.49
N LEU A 304 7.61 23.59 -3.07
CA LEU A 304 7.88 22.97 -1.77
C LEU A 304 9.06 21.98 -1.80
N ASP A 305 9.28 21.33 -2.94
CA ASP A 305 10.38 20.36 -3.12
C ASP A 305 11.26 20.79 -4.30
N ALA A 306 12.47 21.31 -4.01
CA ALA A 306 13.44 21.74 -5.02
C ALA A 306 13.80 20.64 -6.04
N ARG A 307 13.59 19.36 -5.70
CA ARG A 307 13.78 18.24 -6.64
C ARG A 307 12.70 18.23 -7.72
N MET A 308 11.51 18.77 -7.43
CA MET A 308 10.39 18.83 -8.37
C MET A 308 10.50 20.00 -9.35
N GLU A 309 11.29 21.03 -9.06
CA GLU A 309 11.59 22.10 -9.98
C GLU A 309 12.24 21.55 -11.27
N LYS A 310 13.07 20.52 -11.13
CA LYS A 310 13.75 19.85 -12.24
C LYS A 310 12.82 19.02 -13.14
N VAL A 311 11.58 18.74 -12.74
CA VAL A 311 10.59 18.03 -13.58
C VAL A 311 10.31 18.79 -14.86
N PHE A 312 10.39 20.12 -14.82
CA PHE A 312 10.13 20.97 -15.99
C PHE A 312 11.38 21.25 -16.83
N LEU A 313 12.56 20.80 -16.38
CA LEU A 313 13.83 20.97 -17.07
C LEU A 313 14.12 19.74 -17.94
N LEU A 314 13.59 19.72 -19.16
CA LEU A 314 13.86 18.69 -20.18
C LEU A 314 15.26 18.94 -20.82
N SER A 315 16.32 18.93 -20.03
CA SER A 315 17.67 19.00 -20.59
C SER A 315 18.15 17.58 -20.90
N THR A 316 18.21 17.25 -22.19
CA THR A 316 18.59 15.92 -22.66
C THR A 316 19.79 16.09 -23.60
N LYS A 317 21.00 16.06 -23.05
CA LYS A 317 22.27 16.20 -23.83
C LYS A 317 23.09 14.89 -23.86
N GLY A 318 22.71 13.86 -23.10
CA GLY A 318 23.44 12.60 -22.99
C GLY A 318 22.96 11.50 -23.92
N GLU A 319 23.74 10.41 -24.00
CA GLU A 319 23.42 9.22 -24.81
C GLU A 319 22.10 8.51 -24.42
N ASN A 320 21.67 8.65 -23.15
CA ASN A 320 20.43 8.08 -22.63
C ASN A 320 19.55 9.15 -21.99
N PRO A 321 18.76 9.91 -22.76
CA PRO A 321 17.97 11.04 -22.27
C PRO A 321 17.01 10.72 -21.13
N LEU A 322 16.39 9.54 -21.17
CA LEU A 322 15.45 9.10 -20.11
C LEU A 322 16.14 8.83 -18.78
N ILE A 323 17.32 8.22 -18.80
CA ILE A 323 18.09 7.92 -17.59
C ILE A 323 18.64 9.22 -17.01
N GLU A 324 19.17 10.13 -17.86
CA GLU A 324 19.64 11.44 -17.44
C GLU A 324 18.52 12.28 -16.81
N TYR A 325 17.35 12.30 -17.43
CA TYR A 325 16.17 12.97 -16.88
C TYR A 325 15.75 12.33 -15.53
N ALA A 326 15.72 10.99 -15.45
CA ALA A 326 15.40 10.27 -14.23
C ALA A 326 16.45 10.53 -13.13
N ASP A 327 17.74 10.63 -13.47
CA ASP A 327 18.82 10.94 -12.52
C ASP A 327 18.73 12.38 -12.03
N ASN A 328 18.44 13.36 -12.89
CA ASN A 328 18.14 14.73 -12.51
C ASN A 328 17.01 14.82 -11.48
N LEU A 329 16.04 13.91 -11.58
CA LEU A 329 14.97 13.74 -10.58
C LEU A 329 15.37 12.89 -9.40
N ARG A 330 16.62 12.42 -9.29
CA ARG A 330 17.07 11.40 -8.32
C ARG A 330 16.17 10.15 -8.34
N PHE A 331 15.86 9.69 -9.53
CA PHE A 331 15.05 8.51 -9.79
C PHE A 331 15.76 7.51 -10.72
N GLY A 332 16.95 7.87 -11.20
CA GLY A 332 17.76 7.10 -12.15
C GLY A 332 18.04 5.68 -11.65
N GLU A 333 18.47 5.56 -10.38
CA GLU A 333 18.74 4.25 -9.78
C GLU A 333 17.52 3.33 -9.79
N ARG A 334 16.30 3.87 -9.57
CA ARG A 334 15.08 3.05 -9.59
C ARG A 334 14.78 2.52 -10.99
N VAL A 335 14.94 3.36 -12.02
CA VAL A 335 14.75 2.94 -13.41
C VAL A 335 15.72 1.81 -13.76
N ILE A 336 16.99 1.95 -13.37
CA ILE A 336 18.01 0.92 -13.58
C ILE A 336 17.65 -0.39 -12.85
N TYR A 337 17.17 -0.32 -11.61
CA TYR A 337 16.76 -1.53 -10.87
C TYR A 337 15.53 -2.20 -11.51
N TRP A 338 14.57 -1.43 -12.02
CA TRP A 338 13.44 -1.99 -12.77
C TRP A 338 13.90 -2.67 -14.05
N GLN A 339 14.81 -2.03 -14.79
CA GLN A 339 15.40 -2.60 -16.00
C GLN A 339 16.19 -3.87 -15.68
N THR A 340 16.96 -3.90 -14.58
CA THR A 340 17.63 -5.12 -14.12
C THR A 340 16.62 -6.25 -13.88
N GLY A 341 15.51 -5.96 -13.18
CA GLY A 341 14.44 -6.94 -12.97
C GLY A 341 13.81 -7.43 -14.28
N TRP A 342 13.64 -6.53 -15.25
CA TRP A 342 13.13 -6.86 -16.57
C TRP A 342 14.12 -7.74 -17.36
N ASN A 343 15.42 -7.45 -17.29
CA ASN A 343 16.45 -8.26 -17.93
C ASN A 343 16.50 -9.69 -17.36
N ILE A 344 16.43 -9.83 -16.02
CA ILE A 344 16.31 -11.14 -15.35
C ILE A 344 15.07 -11.90 -15.85
N PHE A 345 13.93 -11.22 -15.98
CA PHE A 345 12.70 -11.83 -16.49
C PHE A 345 12.84 -12.33 -17.93
N ASN A 346 13.52 -11.61 -18.81
CA ASN A 346 13.71 -12.03 -20.20
C ASN A 346 14.43 -13.38 -20.32
N ASP A 347 15.38 -13.66 -19.43
CA ASP A 347 16.11 -14.94 -19.44
C ASP A 347 15.41 -16.02 -18.61
N HIS A 348 14.53 -15.62 -17.68
CA HIS A 348 13.78 -16.53 -16.81
C HIS A 348 12.25 -16.29 -16.88
N PRO A 349 11.62 -16.35 -18.08
CA PRO A 349 10.28 -15.78 -18.28
C PRO A 349 9.15 -16.57 -17.63
N LEU A 350 9.25 -17.88 -17.46
CA LEU A 350 8.13 -18.71 -16.99
C LEU A 350 7.94 -18.69 -15.49
N ILE A 351 9.00 -18.98 -14.72
CA ILE A 351 8.95 -19.17 -13.26
C ILE A 351 9.91 -18.27 -12.49
N GLY A 352 10.65 -17.41 -13.19
CA GLY A 352 11.61 -16.50 -12.58
C GLY A 352 12.80 -17.22 -11.92
N VAL A 353 13.55 -16.44 -11.13
CA VAL A 353 14.75 -16.93 -10.41
C VAL A 353 14.47 -17.37 -8.97
N GLY A 354 13.23 -17.25 -8.49
CA GLY A 354 12.83 -17.54 -7.12
C GLY A 354 12.74 -16.28 -6.24
N VAL A 355 11.75 -16.27 -5.34
CA VAL A 355 11.53 -15.12 -4.45
C VAL A 355 12.70 -14.94 -3.48
N GLY A 356 13.28 -13.74 -3.46
CA GLY A 356 14.45 -13.40 -2.63
C GLY A 356 15.79 -13.68 -3.29
N PHE A 357 15.82 -14.17 -4.53
CA PHE A 357 17.07 -14.50 -5.22
C PHE A 357 17.48 -13.46 -6.28
N SER A 358 16.61 -12.54 -6.68
CA SER A 358 16.91 -11.54 -7.72
C SER A 358 18.19 -10.75 -7.45
N GLY A 359 18.50 -10.48 -6.17
CA GLY A 359 19.69 -9.73 -5.78
C GLY A 359 21.02 -10.43 -6.12
N PHE A 360 21.06 -11.75 -6.26
CA PHE A 360 22.26 -12.49 -6.69
C PHE A 360 22.57 -12.27 -8.17
N TYR A 361 21.56 -11.97 -8.96
CA TYR A 361 21.66 -11.78 -10.41
C TYR A 361 21.98 -10.33 -10.81
N PHE A 362 21.98 -9.37 -9.88
CA PHE A 362 22.27 -7.97 -10.17
C PHE A 362 23.60 -7.74 -10.90
N PRO A 363 24.73 -8.38 -10.52
CA PRO A 363 26.00 -8.13 -11.21
C PRO A 363 25.98 -8.47 -12.70
N GLU A 364 25.21 -9.47 -13.09
CA GLU A 364 25.12 -9.97 -14.46
C GLU A 364 24.11 -9.17 -15.30
N TYR A 365 22.99 -8.74 -14.69
CA TYR A 365 21.87 -8.14 -15.40
C TYR A 365 21.75 -6.61 -15.24
N LEU A 366 22.69 -5.99 -14.48
CA LEU A 366 22.70 -4.55 -14.29
C LEU A 366 23.07 -3.86 -15.63
N PRO A 367 22.25 -2.94 -16.15
CA PRO A 367 22.59 -2.17 -17.36
C PRO A 367 23.86 -1.34 -17.17
N ASP A 368 24.64 -1.12 -18.24
CA ASP A 368 25.92 -0.38 -18.20
C ASP A 368 25.79 1.00 -17.55
N ALA A 369 24.70 1.73 -17.87
CA ALA A 369 24.42 3.03 -17.27
C ALA A 369 24.27 2.96 -15.73
N GLY A 370 23.92 1.80 -15.17
CA GLY A 370 23.78 1.60 -13.73
C GLY A 370 25.09 1.68 -12.98
N TRP A 371 26.21 1.30 -13.59
CA TRP A 371 27.53 1.35 -12.98
C TRP A 371 28.03 2.77 -12.72
N GLY A 372 27.49 3.76 -13.44
CA GLY A 372 27.78 5.17 -13.24
C GLY A 372 27.11 5.79 -12.00
N LEU A 373 26.01 5.22 -11.51
CA LEU A 373 25.17 5.80 -10.46
C LEU A 373 25.75 5.60 -9.07
N SER A 374 25.68 6.65 -8.24
CA SER A 374 26.34 6.69 -6.92
C SER A 374 25.75 5.71 -5.92
N GLU A 375 24.40 5.61 -5.84
CA GLU A 375 23.72 4.67 -4.96
C GLU A 375 24.00 3.21 -5.39
N THR A 376 23.95 2.94 -6.70
CA THR A 376 24.25 1.62 -7.22
C THR A 376 25.65 1.17 -6.82
N ARG A 377 26.68 2.01 -7.07
CA ARG A 377 28.07 1.70 -6.67
C ARG A 377 28.20 1.50 -5.16
N LYS A 378 27.55 2.34 -4.34
CA LYS A 378 27.55 2.18 -2.90
C LYS A 378 26.94 0.84 -2.49
N LEU A 379 25.79 0.49 -3.06
CA LEU A 379 25.12 -0.76 -2.74
C LEU A 379 25.85 -1.97 -3.31
N MET A 380 26.48 -1.87 -4.48
CA MET A 380 27.24 -2.98 -5.08
C MET A 380 28.53 -3.29 -4.32
N PHE A 381 29.28 -2.27 -3.87
CA PHE A 381 30.64 -2.45 -3.36
C PHE A 381 30.86 -2.17 -1.88
N ARG A 382 29.95 -1.39 -1.25
CA ARG A 382 30.11 -0.93 0.16
C ARG A 382 29.02 -1.44 1.10
N SER A 383 27.98 -2.08 0.59
CA SER A 383 26.91 -2.66 1.39
C SER A 383 27.09 -4.18 1.46
N GLU A 384 26.85 -4.76 2.61
CA GLU A 384 26.85 -6.24 2.78
C GLU A 384 25.58 -6.88 2.21
N GLY A 385 24.46 -6.14 2.17
CA GLY A 385 23.19 -6.65 1.68
C GLY A 385 23.13 -6.76 0.14
N LEU A 386 22.34 -7.69 -0.35
CA LEU A 386 22.01 -7.78 -1.77
C LEU A 386 21.17 -6.58 -2.20
N LEU A 387 21.32 -6.19 -3.46
CA LEU A 387 20.45 -5.18 -4.06
C LEU A 387 19.03 -5.73 -4.23
N ASN A 388 18.07 -4.82 -4.30
CA ASN A 388 16.67 -5.12 -4.49
C ASN A 388 16.13 -4.31 -5.67
N ILE A 389 15.21 -4.88 -6.42
CA ILE A 389 14.58 -4.25 -7.59
C ILE A 389 13.78 -3.00 -7.22
N LYS A 390 13.33 -2.87 -5.97
CA LYS A 390 12.57 -1.72 -5.43
C LYS A 390 11.30 -1.38 -6.25
N ASN A 391 10.73 -2.37 -6.90
CA ASN A 391 9.52 -2.29 -7.69
C ASN A 391 8.84 -3.66 -7.68
N LEU A 392 7.63 -3.74 -7.16
CA LEU A 392 6.93 -5.02 -7.04
C LEU A 392 6.64 -5.66 -8.39
N TRP A 393 6.28 -4.88 -9.40
CA TRP A 393 5.91 -5.41 -10.72
C TRP A 393 7.08 -6.10 -11.41
N SER A 394 8.21 -5.41 -11.52
CA SER A 394 9.43 -6.00 -12.10
C SER A 394 10.00 -7.12 -11.23
N ARG A 395 9.88 -6.99 -9.89
CA ARG A 395 10.31 -8.03 -8.96
C ARG A 395 9.49 -9.30 -9.08
N LEU A 396 8.17 -9.21 -9.20
CA LEU A 396 7.30 -10.36 -9.43
C LEU A 396 7.67 -11.08 -10.73
N LEU A 397 7.87 -10.33 -11.81
CA LEU A 397 8.29 -10.90 -13.08
C LEU A 397 9.66 -11.59 -12.96
N ALA A 398 10.65 -10.94 -12.36
CA ALA A 398 12.00 -11.50 -12.18
C ALA A 398 12.00 -12.72 -11.27
N GLU A 399 11.30 -12.69 -10.14
CA GLU A 399 11.36 -13.71 -9.09
C GLU A 399 10.38 -14.87 -9.30
N THR A 400 9.19 -14.60 -9.92
CA THR A 400 8.15 -15.63 -10.09
C THR A 400 7.73 -15.87 -11.54
N GLY A 401 8.36 -15.16 -12.48
CA GLY A 401 8.04 -15.24 -13.90
C GLY A 401 6.61 -14.81 -14.23
N ILE A 402 6.21 -15.07 -15.47
CA ILE A 402 4.86 -14.71 -15.96
C ILE A 402 3.75 -15.48 -15.24
N ILE A 403 4.02 -16.72 -14.78
CA ILE A 403 3.02 -17.54 -14.10
C ILE A 403 2.68 -16.92 -12.74
N GLY A 404 3.68 -16.59 -11.90
CA GLY A 404 3.45 -15.98 -10.61
C GLY A 404 2.85 -14.58 -10.75
N PHE A 405 3.33 -13.79 -11.71
CA PHE A 405 2.75 -12.48 -12.04
C PHE A 405 1.27 -12.59 -12.42
N ALA A 406 0.91 -13.54 -13.29
CA ALA A 406 -0.49 -13.76 -13.70
C ALA A 406 -1.36 -14.19 -12.53
N LEU A 407 -0.86 -15.04 -11.61
CA LEU A 407 -1.60 -15.43 -10.40
C LEU A 407 -1.84 -14.24 -9.48
N PHE A 408 -0.84 -13.39 -9.27
CA PHE A 408 -1.00 -12.17 -8.47
C PHE A 408 -1.96 -11.19 -9.14
N LEU A 409 -1.83 -10.97 -10.45
CA LEU A 409 -2.73 -10.11 -11.20
C LEU A 409 -4.18 -10.64 -11.17
N THR A 410 -4.37 -11.96 -11.27
CA THR A 410 -5.69 -12.59 -11.13
C THR A 410 -6.31 -12.27 -9.78
N PHE A 411 -5.52 -12.32 -8.69
CA PHE A 411 -5.99 -11.90 -7.37
C PHE A 411 -6.43 -10.42 -7.36
N LEU A 412 -5.64 -9.51 -7.95
CA LEU A 412 -5.99 -8.09 -8.02
C LEU A 412 -7.26 -7.85 -8.86
N VAL A 413 -7.41 -8.55 -9.97
CA VAL A 413 -8.60 -8.47 -10.83
C VAL A 413 -9.84 -8.97 -10.10
N LEU A 414 -9.78 -10.11 -9.42
CA LEU A 414 -10.88 -10.60 -8.59
C LEU A 414 -11.22 -9.64 -7.46
N PHE A 415 -10.23 -9.02 -6.85
CA PHE A 415 -10.44 -7.99 -5.83
C PHE A 415 -11.11 -6.74 -6.43
N ALA A 416 -10.72 -6.33 -7.65
CA ALA A 416 -11.38 -5.24 -8.37
C ALA A 416 -12.86 -5.55 -8.67
N PHE A 417 -13.15 -6.75 -9.15
CA PHE A 417 -14.53 -7.20 -9.38
C PHE A 417 -15.34 -7.25 -8.08
N THR A 418 -14.75 -7.72 -6.99
CA THR A 418 -15.35 -7.69 -5.65
C THR A 418 -15.72 -6.26 -5.23
N SER A 419 -14.79 -5.34 -5.41
CA SER A 419 -14.99 -3.92 -5.10
C SER A 419 -16.07 -3.30 -5.99
N LEU A 420 -16.10 -3.64 -7.29
CA LEU A 420 -17.12 -3.21 -8.24
C LEU A 420 -18.52 -3.72 -7.85
N GLU A 421 -18.63 -5.00 -7.52
CA GLU A 421 -19.90 -5.58 -7.07
C GLU A 421 -20.45 -4.85 -5.83
N MET A 422 -19.57 -4.55 -4.84
CA MET A 422 -19.95 -3.80 -3.65
C MET A 422 -20.39 -2.36 -3.97
N VAL A 423 -19.79 -1.72 -4.97
CA VAL A 423 -20.19 -0.38 -5.41
C VAL A 423 -21.52 -0.40 -6.16
N VAL A 424 -21.73 -1.38 -7.03
CA VAL A 424 -22.92 -1.44 -7.90
C VAL A 424 -24.14 -1.96 -7.14
N LYS A 425 -23.99 -3.08 -6.42
CA LYS A 425 -25.08 -3.77 -5.72
C LYS A 425 -25.21 -3.39 -4.24
N GLY A 426 -24.22 -2.67 -3.69
CA GLY A 426 -24.19 -2.31 -2.29
C GLY A 426 -24.84 -0.96 -2.00
N ASP A 427 -25.21 -0.79 -0.76
CA ASP A 427 -25.66 0.47 -0.15
C ASP A 427 -24.79 0.83 1.07
N GLY A 428 -24.98 2.02 1.60
CA GLY A 428 -24.33 2.47 2.84
C GLY A 428 -22.87 1.99 3.00
N ARG A 429 -22.61 1.19 4.02
CA ARG A 429 -21.27 0.72 4.39
C ARG A 429 -20.63 -0.22 3.35
N ARG A 430 -21.42 -1.13 2.79
CA ARG A 430 -20.97 -2.05 1.74
C ARG A 430 -20.40 -1.28 0.56
N LYS A 431 -21.11 -0.27 0.10
CA LYS A 431 -20.70 0.60 -1.01
C LYS A 431 -19.43 1.40 -0.67
N THR A 432 -19.31 1.87 0.58
CA THR A 432 -18.10 2.56 1.04
C THR A 432 -16.87 1.66 0.99
N LEU A 433 -16.97 0.42 1.45
CA LEU A 433 -15.86 -0.55 1.36
C LEU A 433 -15.51 -0.88 -0.10
N GLY A 434 -16.50 -0.93 -1.00
CA GLY A 434 -16.25 -1.07 -2.43
C GLY A 434 -15.43 0.10 -3.00
N PHE A 435 -15.79 1.36 -2.66
CA PHE A 435 -14.99 2.52 -3.06
C PHE A 435 -13.60 2.52 -2.41
N MET A 436 -13.48 2.11 -1.13
CA MET A 436 -12.19 1.93 -0.48
C MET A 436 -11.28 0.98 -1.28
N GLY A 437 -11.83 -0.15 -1.73
CA GLY A 437 -11.10 -1.11 -2.57
C GLY A 437 -10.63 -0.51 -3.90
N PHE A 438 -11.47 0.28 -4.57
CA PHE A 438 -11.07 0.97 -5.81
C PHE A 438 -10.00 2.03 -5.59
N PHE A 439 -10.14 2.86 -4.57
CA PHE A 439 -9.16 3.91 -4.28
C PHE A 439 -7.81 3.30 -3.88
N MET A 440 -7.85 2.23 -3.09
CA MET A 440 -6.66 1.47 -2.75
C MET A 440 -5.98 0.87 -3.98
N LEU A 441 -6.73 0.22 -4.90
CA LEU A 441 -6.16 -0.34 -6.13
C LEU A 441 -5.56 0.74 -7.03
N ALA A 442 -6.23 1.89 -7.15
CA ALA A 442 -5.68 3.02 -7.92
C ALA A 442 -4.35 3.50 -7.35
N ALA A 443 -4.25 3.62 -6.02
CA ALA A 443 -3.00 3.98 -5.37
C ALA A 443 -1.93 2.89 -5.53
N LEU A 444 -2.31 1.62 -5.37
CA LEU A 444 -1.42 0.47 -5.45
C LEU A 444 -0.65 0.43 -6.78
N VAL A 445 -1.32 0.70 -7.90
CA VAL A 445 -0.68 0.67 -9.24
C VAL A 445 0.58 1.54 -9.27
N ILE A 446 0.57 2.70 -8.63
CA ILE A 446 1.70 3.64 -8.61
C ILE A 446 2.66 3.35 -7.44
N GLU A 447 2.13 3.08 -6.25
CA GLU A 447 2.95 2.87 -5.05
C GLU A 447 3.91 1.70 -5.20
N GLU A 448 3.49 0.62 -5.84
CA GLU A 448 4.30 -0.58 -6.03
C GLU A 448 5.45 -0.39 -7.06
N PHE A 449 5.54 0.78 -7.70
CA PHE A 449 6.77 1.21 -8.39
C PHE A 449 7.87 1.69 -7.43
N SER A 450 7.58 1.82 -6.15
CA SER A 450 8.53 2.32 -5.14
C SER A 450 8.66 1.42 -3.92
N VAL A 451 7.68 0.56 -3.67
CA VAL A 451 7.60 -0.36 -2.53
C VAL A 451 7.38 -1.77 -3.08
N ASP A 452 8.17 -2.73 -2.61
CA ASP A 452 8.15 -4.09 -3.14
C ASP A 452 8.11 -5.18 -2.05
N SER A 453 7.79 -4.78 -0.79
CA SER A 453 7.82 -5.70 0.33
C SER A 453 6.46 -6.31 0.63
N PHE A 454 6.36 -7.64 0.52
CA PHE A 454 5.20 -8.40 0.98
C PHE A 454 5.05 -8.43 2.51
N ALA A 455 6.08 -8.07 3.28
CA ALA A 455 6.02 -8.06 4.74
C ALA A 455 5.32 -6.82 5.33
N LEU A 456 5.01 -5.80 4.51
CA LEU A 456 4.27 -4.63 4.95
C LEU A 456 2.80 -4.98 5.17
N PRO A 457 2.27 -4.86 6.41
CA PRO A 457 0.98 -5.46 6.76
C PRO A 457 -0.22 -4.71 6.18
N TYR A 458 -0.11 -3.42 5.91
CA TYR A 458 -1.25 -2.56 5.60
C TYR A 458 -1.89 -2.86 4.24
N LEU A 459 -1.13 -3.29 3.23
CA LEU A 459 -1.68 -3.77 1.96
C LEU A 459 -2.64 -4.94 2.20
N TRP A 460 -2.14 -5.96 2.88
CA TRP A 460 -2.87 -7.21 3.14
C TRP A 460 -4.04 -7.00 4.08
N PHE A 461 -3.87 -6.15 5.10
CA PHE A 461 -4.92 -5.74 6.00
C PHE A 461 -6.08 -5.09 5.25
N SER A 462 -5.81 -4.09 4.40
CA SER A 462 -6.86 -3.37 3.66
C SER A 462 -7.59 -4.28 2.68
N MET A 463 -6.87 -5.08 1.90
CA MET A 463 -7.48 -6.06 1.00
C MET A 463 -8.31 -7.08 1.77
N GLY A 464 -7.80 -7.59 2.88
CA GLY A 464 -8.52 -8.53 3.73
C GLY A 464 -9.79 -7.94 4.33
N LEU A 465 -9.75 -6.69 4.80
CA LEU A 465 -10.91 -6.00 5.37
C LEU A 465 -12.02 -5.76 4.33
N VAL A 466 -11.66 -5.34 3.11
CA VAL A 466 -12.62 -5.18 2.01
C VAL A 466 -13.24 -6.54 1.64
N THR A 467 -12.42 -7.59 1.54
CA THR A 467 -12.89 -8.96 1.27
C THR A 467 -13.81 -9.48 2.39
N ALA A 468 -13.50 -9.20 3.67
CA ALA A 468 -14.38 -9.52 4.79
C ALA A 468 -15.73 -8.80 4.66
N GLY A 469 -15.70 -7.51 4.32
CA GLY A 469 -16.91 -6.73 4.06
C GLY A 469 -17.77 -7.33 2.97
N TRP A 470 -17.18 -7.66 1.82
CA TRP A 470 -17.90 -8.31 0.72
C TRP A 470 -18.58 -9.60 1.18
N ARG A 471 -17.85 -10.47 1.87
CA ARG A 471 -18.37 -11.75 2.37
C ARG A 471 -19.60 -11.55 3.24
N TRP A 472 -19.56 -10.69 4.24
CA TRP A 472 -20.64 -10.54 5.22
C TRP A 472 -21.87 -9.83 4.69
N TYR A 473 -21.71 -8.89 3.79
CA TYR A 473 -22.83 -8.19 3.18
C TYR A 473 -23.49 -8.99 2.03
N THR A 474 -22.78 -9.95 1.42
CA THR A 474 -23.32 -10.78 0.33
C THR A 474 -24.14 -11.94 0.88
N PHE A 475 -23.66 -12.62 1.91
CA PHE A 475 -24.36 -13.77 2.50
C PHE A 475 -25.64 -13.39 3.27
N LYS A 476 -25.78 -12.17 3.79
CA LYS A 476 -26.99 -11.71 4.47
C LYS A 476 -28.17 -11.54 3.52
N ASN A 477 -27.93 -11.22 2.25
CA ASN A 477 -28.97 -11.05 1.24
C ASN A 477 -29.27 -12.34 0.46
N GLY A 478 -28.46 -13.40 0.57
CA GLY A 478 -28.68 -14.70 -0.08
C GLY A 478 -29.41 -15.73 0.79
N GLY A 479 -29.60 -15.44 2.07
CA GLY A 479 -30.27 -16.34 3.02
C GLY A 479 -31.81 -16.26 3.06
N GLU A 480 -32.44 -15.38 2.25
CA GLU A 480 -33.91 -15.27 2.16
C GLU A 480 -34.51 -15.99 0.92
N HIS A 481 -33.68 -16.65 0.11
CA HIS A 481 -34.12 -17.42 -1.05
C HIS A 481 -33.43 -18.79 -1.11
N GLY A 482 -33.53 -19.57 -0.03
CA GLY A 482 -33.09 -20.96 0.04
C GLY A 482 -33.89 -21.77 1.03
#